data_4de2ff2e20bc24f5ccb21751d6a20fa2
#
_entry.id   4de2ff2e20bc24f5ccb21751d6a20fa2
#
_cell.length_a   1.000
_cell.length_b   1.000
_cell.length_c   1.000
_cell.angle_alpha   90.00
_cell.angle_beta   90.00
_cell.angle_gamma   90.00
#
_symmetry.space_group_name_H-M   'P 1'
#
loop_
_entity.id
_entity.type
_entity.pdbx_description
1 polymer ?
#
loop_
_entity_poly.entity_id
_entity_poly.type
_entity_poly.pdbx_seq_one_letter_code
_entity_poly.pdbx_strand_id
1 'polypeptide(L)'
;MLYKRSSQLFAEAEKVIPGGVNSPVRAFKAVGGTPIFVKSAKGAYLYDEDGNRLIDYINSWGPMILGHAFEPVVQAVIEKAKLGTSFGMPTELETQIAALAVAMVPNIDKIRFVNSGTEACMSAVRLARGFTKRDKIIKFAGCYHGHSDSFLIQAGSGAITFGSPNSPGVTAGTAKDTLLAKYNDLENVATLIESNKNEVAAIIVEPVAGNMGCIPPNKGFLEGLCQLCTDNGILLIFDEVMTGFRLARGGVQELFNITADIVCFGKVIGGGLPVGAFAARAEIMNYLAPLGPVYQAGTLSGNPLAMAAGLAMLQSLDNDRAIFQRLEEKTAYLAAGIDKVLKANNVTFTINSIGSMISVHFDATPVVDFKTAANGDNETFKKFFHGLLQEGIYIAPSAYETWFITDALTYEDLDFTIRAIDKVSKTF
;
A
#
# COMPACT_ATOMS: atom_id res chain seq x y z
N MET A 1 -23.00 -2.84 -17.96
CA MET A 1 -22.00 -2.19 -18.84
C MET A 1 -21.46 -3.20 -19.85
N LEU A 2 -20.98 -2.74 -21.00
CA LEU A 2 -20.36 -3.59 -22.03
C LEU A 2 -18.85 -3.39 -21.95
N TYR A 3 -18.06 -4.47 -22.08
CA TYR A 3 -16.59 -4.48 -22.02
C TYR A 3 -15.97 -5.16 -23.26
N LYS A 4 -16.58 -4.89 -24.43
CA LYS A 4 -16.19 -5.55 -25.69
C LYS A 4 -14.77 -5.17 -26.13
N ARG A 5 -14.43 -3.87 -26.03
CA ARG A 5 -13.10 -3.39 -26.42
C ARG A 5 -12.04 -3.85 -25.41
N SER A 6 -12.34 -3.77 -24.12
CA SER A 6 -11.46 -4.29 -23.05
C SER A 6 -11.15 -5.79 -23.25
N SER A 7 -12.15 -6.59 -23.62
CA SER A 7 -11.94 -8.03 -23.90
C SER A 7 -11.02 -8.28 -25.08
N GLN A 8 -11.13 -7.48 -26.15
CA GLN A 8 -10.23 -7.56 -27.30
C GLN A 8 -8.79 -7.20 -26.90
N LEU A 9 -8.63 -6.07 -26.19
CA LEU A 9 -7.31 -5.61 -25.72
C LEU A 9 -6.64 -6.61 -24.76
N PHE A 10 -7.43 -7.24 -23.89
CA PHE A 10 -6.90 -8.27 -23.00
C PHE A 10 -6.39 -9.49 -23.77
N ALA A 11 -7.16 -9.97 -24.75
CA ALA A 11 -6.73 -11.07 -25.60
C ALA A 11 -5.49 -10.74 -26.46
N GLU A 12 -5.30 -9.47 -26.83
CA GLU A 12 -4.09 -8.99 -27.48
C GLU A 12 -2.90 -8.94 -26.49
N ALA A 13 -3.13 -8.44 -25.28
CA ALA A 13 -2.12 -8.34 -24.23
C ALA A 13 -1.59 -9.73 -23.79
N GLU A 14 -2.46 -10.74 -23.68
CA GLU A 14 -2.05 -12.10 -23.32
C GLU A 14 -1.05 -12.72 -24.29
N LYS A 15 -0.99 -12.26 -25.54
CA LYS A 15 -0.03 -12.75 -26.56
C LYS A 15 1.40 -12.27 -26.30
N VAL A 16 1.57 -11.15 -25.59
CA VAL A 16 2.87 -10.46 -25.45
C VAL A 16 3.26 -10.14 -24.00
N ILE A 17 2.32 -10.24 -23.07
CA ILE A 17 2.54 -10.00 -21.64
C ILE A 17 2.04 -11.23 -20.87
N PRO A 18 2.83 -11.82 -19.98
CA PRO A 18 2.40 -12.97 -19.19
C PRO A 18 1.08 -12.70 -18.43
N GLY A 19 0.01 -13.44 -18.79
CA GLY A 19 -1.34 -13.25 -18.24
C GLY A 19 -1.98 -11.90 -18.58
N GLY A 20 -1.49 -11.19 -19.62
CA GLY A 20 -2.03 -9.93 -20.12
C GLY A 20 -1.82 -8.70 -19.22
N VAL A 21 -1.06 -8.83 -18.11
CA VAL A 21 -0.91 -7.78 -17.10
C VAL A 21 0.51 -7.71 -16.54
N ASN A 22 0.92 -6.51 -16.07
CA ASN A 22 2.21 -6.28 -15.41
C ASN A 22 2.14 -6.41 -13.87
N SER A 23 0.96 -6.78 -13.32
CA SER A 23 0.80 -7.12 -11.90
C SER A 23 -0.36 -8.11 -11.76
N PRO A 24 -0.16 -9.25 -11.05
CA PRO A 24 -1.07 -10.40 -11.09
C PRO A 24 -2.52 -10.10 -10.71
N VAL A 25 -2.75 -9.25 -9.71
CA VAL A 25 -4.09 -8.91 -9.22
C VAL A 25 -4.96 -8.24 -10.32
N ARG A 26 -4.34 -7.55 -11.28
CA ARG A 26 -5.04 -6.88 -12.40
C ARG A 26 -5.68 -7.85 -13.39
N ALA A 27 -5.35 -9.14 -13.36
CA ALA A 27 -5.88 -10.15 -14.28
C ALA A 27 -7.27 -10.70 -13.89
N PHE A 28 -7.91 -10.20 -12.84
CA PHE A 28 -9.24 -10.62 -12.35
C PHE A 28 -9.35 -12.09 -11.97
N LYS A 29 -8.23 -12.81 -11.76
CA LYS A 29 -8.26 -14.24 -11.46
C LYS A 29 -9.04 -14.59 -10.19
N ALA A 30 -9.03 -13.70 -9.17
CA ALA A 30 -9.75 -13.94 -7.92
C ALA A 30 -11.27 -13.76 -8.07
N VAL A 31 -11.72 -12.90 -8.97
CA VAL A 31 -13.14 -12.57 -9.17
C VAL A 31 -13.73 -13.17 -10.44
N GLY A 32 -12.85 -13.57 -11.39
CA GLY A 32 -13.27 -14.01 -12.71
C GLY A 32 -13.65 -12.85 -13.64
N GLY A 33 -13.98 -13.18 -14.88
CA GLY A 33 -14.29 -12.20 -15.91
C GLY A 33 -13.06 -11.63 -16.62
N THR A 34 -13.25 -10.53 -17.34
CA THR A 34 -12.20 -9.88 -18.13
C THR A 34 -11.84 -8.53 -17.52
N PRO A 35 -10.54 -8.24 -17.35
CA PRO A 35 -10.10 -6.94 -16.88
C PRO A 35 -10.56 -5.78 -17.78
N ILE A 36 -10.90 -4.66 -17.19
CA ILE A 36 -11.18 -3.43 -17.94
C ILE A 36 -9.87 -2.72 -18.33
N PHE A 37 -9.86 -2.08 -19.49
CA PHE A 37 -8.74 -1.29 -19.97
C PHE A 37 -9.07 0.19 -19.83
N VAL A 38 -8.26 0.90 -19.04
CA VAL A 38 -8.47 2.32 -18.74
C VAL A 38 -7.86 3.17 -19.85
N LYS A 39 -8.65 4.11 -20.38
CA LYS A 39 -8.24 5.11 -21.36
C LYS A 39 -7.72 6.38 -20.71
N SER A 40 -8.40 6.86 -19.67
CA SER A 40 -8.04 8.08 -18.94
C SER A 40 -8.65 8.06 -17.54
N ALA A 41 -8.16 8.97 -16.69
CA ALA A 41 -8.72 9.16 -15.36
C ALA A 41 -8.66 10.63 -14.96
N LYS A 42 -9.64 11.12 -14.18
CA LYS A 42 -9.67 12.49 -13.65
C LYS A 42 -10.49 12.54 -12.37
N GLY A 43 -9.95 13.20 -11.35
CA GLY A 43 -10.62 13.29 -10.04
C GLY A 43 -10.86 11.90 -9.45
N ALA A 44 -12.10 11.60 -9.11
CA ALA A 44 -12.51 10.31 -8.55
C ALA A 44 -12.88 9.25 -9.62
N TYR A 45 -12.67 9.52 -10.91
CA TYR A 45 -13.24 8.71 -11.99
C TYR A 45 -12.18 8.12 -12.92
N LEU A 46 -12.42 6.86 -13.31
CA LEU A 46 -11.79 6.19 -14.45
C LEU A 46 -12.73 6.26 -15.66
N TYR A 47 -12.15 6.34 -16.84
CA TYR A 47 -12.84 6.21 -18.13
C TYR A 47 -12.18 5.07 -18.90
N ASP A 48 -12.94 4.02 -19.22
CA ASP A 48 -12.41 2.85 -19.90
C ASP A 48 -12.43 2.99 -21.43
N GLU A 49 -11.85 2.03 -22.12
CA GLU A 49 -11.81 1.96 -23.60
C GLU A 49 -13.17 1.60 -24.23
N ASP A 50 -14.14 1.19 -23.43
CA ASP A 50 -15.52 0.91 -23.85
C ASP A 50 -16.43 2.13 -23.67
N GLY A 51 -15.93 3.25 -23.13
CA GLY A 51 -16.66 4.50 -22.92
C GLY A 51 -17.44 4.55 -21.60
N ASN A 52 -17.22 3.61 -20.68
CA ASN A 52 -17.81 3.65 -19.36
C ASN A 52 -17.06 4.61 -18.44
N ARG A 53 -17.78 5.28 -17.54
CA ARG A 53 -17.24 6.04 -16.41
C ARG A 53 -17.44 5.26 -15.12
N LEU A 54 -16.39 5.10 -14.33
CA LEU A 54 -16.39 4.34 -13.09
C LEU A 54 -15.89 5.22 -11.94
N ILE A 55 -16.55 5.18 -10.78
CA ILE A 55 -16.00 5.72 -9.54
C ILE A 55 -14.88 4.78 -9.09
N ASP A 56 -13.69 5.33 -8.83
CA ASP A 56 -12.49 4.54 -8.52
C ASP A 56 -12.19 4.52 -7.03
N TYR A 57 -12.30 3.35 -6.41
CA TYR A 57 -11.86 3.09 -5.03
C TYR A 57 -10.50 2.40 -4.93
N ILE A 58 -9.85 2.10 -6.07
CA ILE A 58 -8.47 1.58 -6.09
C ILE A 58 -7.47 2.73 -5.99
N ASN A 59 -7.75 3.87 -6.66
CA ASN A 59 -6.89 5.04 -6.65
C ASN A 59 -5.42 4.70 -6.95
N SER A 60 -5.21 3.83 -7.98
CA SER A 60 -3.90 3.30 -8.37
C SER A 60 -3.17 2.56 -7.23
N TRP A 61 -3.92 1.89 -6.34
CA TRP A 61 -3.42 1.20 -5.13
C TRP A 61 -2.90 2.18 -4.07
N GLY A 62 -3.47 3.39 -4.03
CA GLY A 62 -3.26 4.35 -2.98
C GLY A 62 -2.59 5.69 -3.34
N PRO A 63 -1.76 5.85 -4.39
CA PRO A 63 -1.08 7.13 -4.64
C PRO A 63 -2.01 8.31 -4.96
N MET A 64 -3.22 8.07 -5.48
CA MET A 64 -4.12 9.15 -5.95
C MET A 64 -4.97 9.75 -4.81
N ILE A 65 -4.34 10.15 -3.70
CA ILE A 65 -5.02 10.72 -2.53
C ILE A 65 -5.79 12.01 -2.85
N LEU A 66 -5.28 12.83 -3.78
CA LEU A 66 -5.91 14.06 -4.29
C LEU A 66 -6.77 13.83 -5.55
N GLY A 67 -6.92 12.57 -5.98
CA GLY A 67 -7.58 12.19 -7.21
C GLY A 67 -6.65 12.09 -8.41
N HIS A 68 -7.18 11.51 -9.49
CA HIS A 68 -6.46 11.35 -10.75
C HIS A 68 -6.25 12.68 -11.45
N ALA A 69 -5.13 12.78 -12.20
CA ALA A 69 -4.76 13.95 -12.98
C ALA A 69 -4.84 15.25 -12.16
N PHE A 70 -4.38 15.21 -10.91
CA PHE A 70 -4.31 16.38 -10.04
C PHE A 70 -3.40 17.43 -10.65
N GLU A 71 -3.98 18.61 -10.94
CA GLU A 71 -3.36 19.63 -11.79
C GLU A 71 -1.95 20.05 -11.34
N PRO A 72 -1.67 20.32 -10.05
CA PRO A 72 -0.32 20.71 -9.62
C PRO A 72 0.74 19.64 -9.92
N VAL A 73 0.40 18.36 -9.79
CA VAL A 73 1.31 17.26 -10.11
C VAL A 73 1.53 17.15 -11.61
N VAL A 74 0.45 17.24 -12.41
CA VAL A 74 0.53 17.15 -13.88
C VAL A 74 1.39 18.29 -14.44
N GLN A 75 1.18 19.52 -13.98
CA GLN A 75 1.97 20.69 -14.41
C GLN A 75 3.44 20.57 -14.03
N ALA A 76 3.75 20.13 -12.81
CA ALA A 76 5.12 19.92 -12.37
C ALA A 76 5.86 18.90 -13.28
N VAL A 77 5.19 17.84 -13.68
CA VAL A 77 5.75 16.83 -14.60
C VAL A 77 5.97 17.43 -16.00
N ILE A 78 4.96 18.15 -16.54
CA ILE A 78 5.05 18.76 -17.88
C ILE A 78 6.22 19.77 -17.95
N GLU A 79 6.33 20.65 -16.97
CA GLU A 79 7.40 21.65 -16.93
C GLU A 79 8.78 21.00 -16.81
N LYS A 80 8.90 19.94 -15.99
CA LYS A 80 10.18 19.26 -15.82
C LYS A 80 10.55 18.42 -17.05
N ALA A 81 9.57 17.81 -17.73
CA ALA A 81 9.81 17.00 -18.93
C ALA A 81 10.44 17.81 -20.08
N LYS A 82 10.13 19.12 -20.17
CA LYS A 82 10.74 20.04 -21.14
C LYS A 82 12.25 20.22 -20.96
N LEU A 83 12.74 19.96 -19.72
CA LEU A 83 14.15 20.15 -19.37
C LEU A 83 14.97 18.86 -19.43
N GLY A 84 14.31 17.73 -19.62
CA GLY A 84 14.91 16.40 -19.70
C GLY A 84 14.29 15.42 -18.72
N THR A 85 14.39 14.14 -19.05
CA THR A 85 13.70 13.06 -18.32
C THR A 85 14.61 12.26 -17.39
N SER A 86 15.93 12.33 -17.58
CA SER A 86 16.92 11.61 -16.76
C SER A 86 18.32 12.16 -17.03
N PHE A 87 19.14 12.31 -16.00
CA PHE A 87 20.46 12.95 -16.13
C PHE A 87 21.63 12.05 -15.68
N GLY A 88 21.38 11.03 -14.83
CA GLY A 88 22.47 10.26 -14.19
C GLY A 88 23.30 11.10 -13.22
N MET A 89 22.79 12.23 -12.78
CA MET A 89 23.43 13.22 -11.88
C MET A 89 22.40 13.73 -10.88
N PRO A 90 22.82 14.21 -9.69
CA PRO A 90 21.91 14.78 -8.70
C PRO A 90 21.20 16.03 -9.24
N THR A 91 19.97 16.24 -8.74
CA THR A 91 19.17 17.44 -9.05
C THR A 91 18.77 18.15 -7.76
N GLU A 92 18.49 19.45 -7.85
CA GLU A 92 17.99 20.25 -6.72
C GLU A 92 16.64 19.71 -6.17
N LEU A 93 15.80 19.15 -7.05
CA LEU A 93 14.52 18.57 -6.66
C LEU A 93 14.67 17.42 -5.66
N GLU A 94 15.71 16.59 -5.78
CA GLU A 94 15.98 15.53 -4.81
C GLU A 94 16.20 16.10 -3.40
N THR A 95 16.95 17.19 -3.29
CA THR A 95 17.18 17.86 -2.01
C THR A 95 15.89 18.49 -1.47
N GLN A 96 15.10 19.13 -2.34
CA GLN A 96 13.84 19.78 -1.93
C GLN A 96 12.81 18.77 -1.40
N ILE A 97 12.56 17.68 -2.12
CA ILE A 97 11.61 16.65 -1.66
C ILE A 97 12.14 15.91 -0.42
N ALA A 98 13.46 15.69 -0.32
CA ALA A 98 14.08 15.08 0.87
C ALA A 98 13.89 15.96 2.10
N ALA A 99 14.17 17.27 1.98
CA ALA A 99 13.99 18.21 3.08
C ALA A 99 12.53 18.30 3.53
N LEU A 100 11.58 18.32 2.58
CA LEU A 100 10.15 18.34 2.89
C LEU A 100 9.72 17.05 3.60
N ALA A 101 10.10 15.89 3.08
CA ALA A 101 9.76 14.60 3.69
C ALA A 101 10.31 14.48 5.12
N VAL A 102 11.56 14.89 5.34
CA VAL A 102 12.18 14.93 6.68
C VAL A 102 11.44 15.90 7.62
N ALA A 103 10.98 17.02 7.11
CA ALA A 103 10.17 17.98 7.91
C ALA A 103 8.75 17.50 8.20
N MET A 104 8.21 16.57 7.38
CA MET A 104 6.86 16.03 7.55
C MET A 104 6.83 14.84 8.52
N VAL A 105 7.83 13.97 8.49
CA VAL A 105 7.82 12.67 9.15
C VAL A 105 8.63 12.69 10.45
N PRO A 106 8.06 12.27 11.59
CA PRO A 106 8.80 12.19 12.84
C PRO A 106 9.97 11.20 12.79
N ASN A 107 11.01 11.47 13.58
CA ASN A 107 12.13 10.55 13.85
C ASN A 107 12.97 10.12 12.64
N ILE A 108 13.00 10.90 11.56
CA ILE A 108 13.92 10.69 10.44
C ILE A 108 14.81 11.92 10.22
N ASP A 109 16.10 11.70 9.96
CA ASP A 109 17.06 12.77 9.65
C ASP A 109 17.49 12.75 8.19
N LYS A 110 17.46 11.55 7.57
CA LYS A 110 17.89 11.33 6.19
C LYS A 110 16.97 10.36 5.46
N ILE A 111 16.84 10.58 4.16
CA ILE A 111 16.05 9.76 3.25
C ILE A 111 16.87 9.38 2.01
N ARG A 112 16.66 8.18 1.48
CA ARG A 112 17.21 7.71 0.22
C ARG A 112 16.07 7.30 -0.71
N PHE A 113 16.02 7.92 -1.90
CA PHE A 113 15.04 7.57 -2.92
C PHE A 113 15.47 6.35 -3.73
N VAL A 114 14.46 5.58 -4.11
CA VAL A 114 14.52 4.40 -4.99
C VAL A 114 13.31 4.43 -5.93
N ASN A 115 13.09 3.39 -6.75
CA ASN A 115 12.04 3.44 -7.79
C ASN A 115 10.73 2.74 -7.40
N SER A 116 10.69 2.03 -6.29
CA SER A 116 9.50 1.27 -5.84
C SER A 116 9.52 1.00 -4.34
N GLY A 117 8.34 0.66 -3.78
CA GLY A 117 8.24 0.17 -2.41
C GLY A 117 9.04 -1.13 -2.19
N THR A 118 9.12 -2.01 -3.19
CA THR A 118 9.96 -3.22 -3.13
C THR A 118 11.42 -2.86 -2.91
N GLU A 119 11.96 -1.92 -3.68
CA GLU A 119 13.34 -1.47 -3.52
C GLU A 119 13.57 -0.79 -2.17
N ALA A 120 12.58 -0.03 -1.68
CA ALA A 120 12.64 0.61 -0.36
C ALA A 120 12.76 -0.43 0.76
N CYS A 121 11.84 -1.38 0.83
CA CYS A 121 11.83 -2.43 1.86
C CYS A 121 13.05 -3.35 1.76
N MET A 122 13.43 -3.75 0.54
CA MET A 122 14.64 -4.55 0.30
C MET A 122 15.90 -3.83 0.80
N SER A 123 16.01 -2.53 0.55
CA SER A 123 17.16 -1.73 0.96
C SER A 123 17.16 -1.47 2.47
N ALA A 124 16.00 -1.25 3.07
CA ALA A 124 15.82 -1.10 4.52
C ALA A 124 16.26 -2.36 5.27
N VAL A 125 15.85 -3.54 4.81
CA VAL A 125 16.28 -4.83 5.41
C VAL A 125 17.77 -5.04 5.24
N ARG A 126 18.35 -4.74 4.07
CA ARG A 126 19.81 -4.83 3.87
C ARG A 126 20.55 -3.89 4.80
N LEU A 127 20.05 -2.67 4.98
CA LEU A 127 20.62 -1.69 5.89
C LEU A 127 20.55 -2.18 7.34
N ALA A 128 19.39 -2.70 7.77
CA ALA A 128 19.21 -3.25 9.10
C ALA A 128 20.17 -4.42 9.40
N ARG A 129 20.31 -5.35 8.46
CA ARG A 129 21.28 -6.47 8.57
C ARG A 129 22.72 -5.96 8.68
N GLY A 130 23.11 -5.01 7.82
CA GLY A 130 24.45 -4.42 7.84
C GLY A 130 24.74 -3.66 9.14
N PHE A 131 23.77 -2.93 9.66
CA PHE A 131 23.90 -2.15 10.88
C PHE A 131 23.98 -3.02 12.13
N THR A 132 23.08 -3.99 12.27
CA THR A 132 23.01 -4.90 13.43
C THR A 132 24.02 -6.04 13.38
N LYS A 133 24.56 -6.36 12.19
CA LYS A 133 25.38 -7.54 11.90
C LYS A 133 24.66 -8.86 12.21
N ARG A 134 23.35 -8.90 11.96
CA ARG A 134 22.48 -10.06 12.14
C ARG A 134 21.78 -10.37 10.82
N ASP A 135 21.36 -11.63 10.60
CA ASP A 135 20.85 -12.08 9.29
C ASP A 135 19.35 -12.22 9.22
N LYS A 136 18.69 -12.63 10.32
CA LYS A 136 17.26 -12.96 10.31
C LYS A 136 16.38 -11.70 10.38
N ILE A 137 15.21 -11.79 9.76
CA ILE A 137 14.15 -10.79 9.90
C ILE A 137 12.84 -11.47 10.33
N ILE A 138 12.01 -10.73 11.04
CA ILE A 138 10.62 -11.11 11.31
C ILE A 138 9.72 -10.26 10.40
N LYS A 139 8.81 -10.90 9.67
CA LYS A 139 7.69 -10.26 8.97
C LYS A 139 6.37 -10.90 9.41
N PHE A 140 5.25 -10.29 9.06
CA PHE A 140 3.93 -10.78 9.45
C PHE A 140 3.21 -11.50 8.30
N ALA A 141 2.52 -12.60 8.63
CA ALA A 141 1.67 -13.31 7.69
C ALA A 141 0.61 -12.35 7.12
N GLY A 142 0.42 -12.41 5.81
CA GLY A 142 -0.52 -11.52 5.12
C GLY A 142 0.04 -10.15 4.73
N CYS A 143 1.07 -9.63 5.42
CA CYS A 143 1.73 -8.38 5.03
C CYS A 143 2.58 -8.56 3.77
N TYR A 144 2.56 -7.51 2.91
CA TYR A 144 3.30 -7.48 1.65
C TYR A 144 4.30 -6.32 1.64
N HIS A 145 5.56 -6.65 1.42
CA HIS A 145 6.68 -5.68 1.41
C HIS A 145 7.40 -5.63 0.06
N GLY A 146 6.68 -5.95 -1.01
CA GLY A 146 7.25 -6.10 -2.35
C GLY A 146 7.67 -7.54 -2.67
N HIS A 147 8.31 -7.71 -3.83
CA HIS A 147 8.61 -9.02 -4.41
C HIS A 147 10.10 -9.43 -4.34
N SER A 148 10.85 -8.88 -3.38
CA SER A 148 12.17 -9.40 -3.04
C SER A 148 12.03 -10.77 -2.37
N ASP A 149 12.96 -11.68 -2.65
CA ASP A 149 12.91 -13.08 -2.18
C ASP A 149 12.66 -13.22 -0.67
N SER A 150 13.26 -12.34 0.15
CA SER A 150 13.05 -12.32 1.60
C SER A 150 11.59 -12.07 2.02
N PHE A 151 10.76 -11.53 1.14
CA PHE A 151 9.38 -11.17 1.46
C PHE A 151 8.33 -12.11 0.86
N LEU A 152 8.72 -12.98 -0.09
CA LEU A 152 7.80 -13.91 -0.76
C LEU A 152 7.53 -15.20 0.05
N ILE A 153 7.47 -15.04 1.36
CA ILE A 153 7.18 -16.10 2.32
C ILE A 153 5.88 -15.73 3.02
N GLN A 154 4.79 -16.46 2.75
CA GLN A 154 3.41 -16.14 3.13
C GLN A 154 3.07 -14.64 2.93
N ALA A 155 3.41 -14.12 1.76
CA ALA A 155 3.10 -12.74 1.38
C ALA A 155 1.60 -12.54 1.18
N GLY A 156 1.13 -11.29 1.32
CA GLY A 156 -0.27 -10.87 1.32
C GLY A 156 -1.13 -11.27 0.12
N SER A 157 -2.03 -10.40 -0.33
CA SER A 157 -3.10 -10.66 -1.33
C SER A 157 -2.64 -11.45 -2.56
N GLY A 158 -1.46 -11.18 -3.10
CA GLY A 158 -0.92 -11.88 -4.27
C GLY A 158 -0.69 -13.37 -4.03
N ALA A 159 -0.09 -13.75 -2.91
CA ALA A 159 0.19 -15.14 -2.58
C ALA A 159 -1.08 -15.94 -2.25
N ILE A 160 -2.03 -15.33 -1.54
CA ILE A 160 -3.34 -15.93 -1.23
C ILE A 160 -4.14 -16.17 -2.51
N THR A 161 -4.20 -15.17 -3.38
CA THR A 161 -4.96 -15.22 -4.63
C THR A 161 -4.50 -16.36 -5.55
N PHE A 162 -3.21 -16.72 -5.50
CA PHE A 162 -2.63 -17.81 -6.31
C PHE A 162 -2.48 -19.14 -5.57
N GLY A 163 -2.91 -19.22 -4.31
CA GLY A 163 -2.90 -20.46 -3.52
C GLY A 163 -1.49 -20.98 -3.19
N SER A 164 -0.45 -20.16 -3.37
CA SER A 164 0.94 -20.49 -3.03
C SER A 164 1.47 -19.52 -1.98
N PRO A 165 1.70 -19.98 -0.74
CA PRO A 165 2.26 -19.14 0.30
C PRO A 165 3.72 -18.75 0.06
N ASN A 166 4.44 -19.51 -0.76
CA ASN A 166 5.81 -19.25 -1.17
C ASN A 166 5.91 -19.22 -2.70
N SER A 167 6.62 -18.24 -3.26
CA SER A 167 6.87 -18.20 -4.69
C SER A 167 7.90 -19.25 -5.09
N PRO A 168 7.66 -20.07 -6.13
CA PRO A 168 8.72 -20.85 -6.77
C PRO A 168 9.89 -19.91 -7.18
N GLY A 169 11.11 -20.38 -7.02
CA GLY A 169 12.32 -19.60 -7.30
C GLY A 169 12.95 -18.95 -6.08
N VAL A 170 12.23 -18.78 -4.97
CA VAL A 170 12.83 -18.38 -3.69
C VAL A 170 13.65 -19.54 -3.14
N THR A 171 14.94 -19.28 -2.88
CA THR A 171 15.85 -20.33 -2.39
C THR A 171 15.60 -20.67 -0.92
N ALA A 172 15.85 -21.92 -0.53
CA ALA A 172 15.75 -22.33 0.87
C ALA A 172 16.68 -21.51 1.79
N GLY A 173 17.85 -21.09 1.28
CA GLY A 173 18.79 -20.24 2.00
C GLY A 173 18.20 -18.87 2.35
N THR A 174 17.47 -18.25 1.44
CA THR A 174 16.79 -16.98 1.70
C THR A 174 15.57 -17.17 2.61
N ALA A 175 14.82 -18.24 2.40
CA ALA A 175 13.59 -18.50 3.15
C ALA A 175 13.86 -18.73 4.65
N LYS A 176 14.97 -19.41 5.01
CA LYS A 176 15.32 -19.72 6.41
C LYS A 176 15.60 -18.47 7.26
N ASP A 177 16.02 -17.36 6.63
CA ASP A 177 16.38 -16.13 7.31
C ASP A 177 15.19 -15.17 7.47
N THR A 178 13.98 -15.60 7.05
CA THR A 178 12.74 -14.86 7.26
C THR A 178 11.79 -15.63 8.17
N LEU A 179 11.62 -15.09 9.37
CA LEU A 179 10.71 -15.63 10.37
C LEU A 179 9.33 -15.03 10.18
N LEU A 180 8.30 -15.85 10.37
CA LEU A 180 6.92 -15.44 10.11
C LEU A 180 6.15 -15.30 11.42
N ALA A 181 5.69 -14.09 11.73
CA ALA A 181 4.87 -13.78 12.87
C ALA A 181 3.39 -13.64 12.48
N LYS A 182 2.51 -13.72 13.48
CA LYS A 182 1.10 -13.38 13.35
C LYS A 182 0.89 -11.91 13.65
N TYR A 183 0.13 -11.23 12.80
CA TYR A 183 -0.24 -9.83 13.04
C TYR A 183 -1.14 -9.72 14.28
N ASN A 184 -0.98 -8.67 15.06
CA ASN A 184 -1.70 -8.44 16.33
C ASN A 184 -1.41 -9.48 17.46
N ASP A 185 -0.31 -10.24 17.40
CA ASP A 185 0.08 -11.27 18.37
C ASP A 185 1.52 -11.03 18.88
N LEU A 186 1.66 -10.21 19.94
CA LEU A 186 2.96 -9.89 20.56
C LEU A 186 3.63 -11.11 21.22
N GLU A 187 2.84 -12.06 21.75
CA GLU A 187 3.37 -13.26 22.37
C GLU A 187 4.07 -14.15 21.33
N ASN A 188 3.47 -14.27 20.15
CA ASN A 188 4.09 -14.97 19.03
C ASN A 188 5.40 -14.31 18.59
N VAL A 189 5.45 -12.96 18.52
CA VAL A 189 6.68 -12.22 18.20
C VAL A 189 7.74 -12.46 19.25
N ALA A 190 7.42 -12.36 20.55
CA ALA A 190 8.35 -12.59 21.65
C ALA A 190 8.93 -14.02 21.62
N THR A 191 8.11 -15.03 21.33
CA THR A 191 8.52 -16.43 21.16
C THR A 191 9.53 -16.60 20.01
N LEU A 192 9.28 -15.91 18.87
CA LEU A 192 10.22 -15.94 17.74
C LEU A 192 11.55 -15.29 18.06
N ILE A 193 11.54 -14.17 18.78
CA ILE A 193 12.76 -13.48 19.21
C ILE A 193 13.58 -14.38 20.16
N GLU A 194 12.95 -14.96 21.18
CA GLU A 194 13.65 -15.81 22.15
C GLU A 194 14.23 -17.06 21.49
N SER A 195 13.49 -17.69 20.55
CA SER A 195 13.95 -18.86 19.78
C SER A 195 15.09 -18.54 18.81
N ASN A 196 15.32 -17.26 18.50
CA ASN A 196 16.36 -16.78 17.57
C ASN A 196 17.21 -15.67 18.22
N LYS A 197 17.54 -15.84 19.48
CA LYS A 197 18.22 -14.85 20.30
C LYS A 197 19.51 -14.35 19.65
N ASN A 198 19.66 -13.03 19.54
CA ASN A 198 20.78 -12.33 18.91
C ASN A 198 20.96 -12.59 17.40
N GLU A 199 20.01 -13.22 16.72
CA GLU A 199 20.09 -13.47 15.28
C GLU A 199 19.15 -12.55 14.46
N VAL A 200 18.13 -11.95 15.10
CA VAL A 200 17.14 -11.10 14.43
C VAL A 200 17.70 -9.69 14.24
N ALA A 201 17.84 -9.26 12.99
CA ALA A 201 18.29 -7.93 12.59
C ALA A 201 17.17 -6.89 12.70
N ALA A 202 15.97 -7.25 12.22
CA ALA A 202 14.84 -6.35 12.15
C ALA A 202 13.49 -7.07 12.21
N ILE A 203 12.48 -6.33 12.67
CA ILE A 203 11.06 -6.64 12.46
C ILE A 203 10.54 -5.66 11.43
N ILE A 204 9.94 -6.14 10.32
CA ILE A 204 9.26 -5.32 9.33
C ILE A 204 7.75 -5.55 9.42
N VAL A 205 6.99 -4.47 9.50
CA VAL A 205 5.53 -4.51 9.64
C VAL A 205 4.86 -3.42 8.81
N GLU A 206 3.73 -3.72 8.18
CA GLU A 206 2.76 -2.70 7.78
C GLU A 206 2.07 -2.22 9.06
N PRO A 207 2.27 -0.97 9.51
CA PRO A 207 1.71 -0.53 10.80
C PRO A 207 0.17 -0.46 10.78
N VAL A 208 -0.43 -0.31 9.61
CA VAL A 208 -1.81 -0.69 9.28
C VAL A 208 -1.71 -1.62 8.08
N ALA A 209 -2.12 -2.86 8.22
CA ALA A 209 -2.04 -3.80 7.12
C ALA A 209 -3.08 -3.44 6.05
N GLY A 210 -2.63 -3.41 4.78
CA GLY A 210 -3.49 -3.06 3.65
C GLY A 210 -3.53 -4.12 2.54
N ASN A 211 -2.73 -5.19 2.69
CA ASN A 211 -2.59 -6.25 1.71
C ASN A 211 -3.28 -7.57 2.13
N MET A 212 -4.01 -7.55 3.20
CA MET A 212 -4.92 -8.61 3.66
C MET A 212 -6.30 -8.04 4.06
N GLY A 213 -6.68 -6.95 3.42
CA GLY A 213 -7.73 -6.03 3.81
C GLY A 213 -7.15 -4.91 4.69
N CYS A 214 -7.98 -3.89 4.97
CA CYS A 214 -7.61 -2.83 5.91
C CYS A 214 -7.69 -3.37 7.33
N ILE A 215 -6.56 -3.71 7.94
CA ILE A 215 -6.51 -4.24 9.32
C ILE A 215 -5.69 -3.29 10.19
N PRO A 216 -6.35 -2.48 11.02
CA PRO A 216 -5.68 -1.65 12.01
C PRO A 216 -4.94 -2.49 13.06
N PRO A 217 -3.87 -1.97 13.67
CA PRO A 217 -3.22 -2.61 14.79
C PRO A 217 -4.15 -2.60 16.01
N ASN A 218 -4.18 -3.69 16.76
CA ASN A 218 -4.82 -3.72 18.08
C ASN A 218 -4.11 -2.73 19.02
N LYS A 219 -4.87 -2.18 19.97
CA LYS A 219 -4.31 -1.28 20.97
C LYS A 219 -3.13 -1.94 21.70
N GLY A 220 -1.99 -1.27 21.72
CA GLY A 220 -0.77 -1.74 22.37
C GLY A 220 0.12 -2.62 21.48
N PHE A 221 -0.31 -2.99 20.28
CA PHE A 221 0.48 -3.87 19.42
C PHE A 221 1.75 -3.18 18.89
N LEU A 222 1.64 -1.96 18.34
CA LEU A 222 2.81 -1.25 17.83
C LEU A 222 3.74 -0.79 18.95
N GLU A 223 3.20 -0.35 20.07
CA GLU A 223 3.97 -0.02 21.28
C GLU A 223 4.74 -1.22 21.80
N GLY A 224 4.09 -2.39 21.85
CA GLY A 224 4.74 -3.64 22.24
C GLY A 224 5.85 -4.07 21.27
N LEU A 225 5.67 -3.88 19.97
CA LEU A 225 6.73 -4.12 18.98
C LEU A 225 7.94 -3.20 19.21
N CYS A 226 7.71 -1.90 19.45
CA CYS A 226 8.78 -0.95 19.79
C CYS A 226 9.56 -1.41 21.02
N GLN A 227 8.85 -1.82 22.07
CA GLN A 227 9.48 -2.28 23.31
C GLN A 227 10.30 -3.56 23.08
N LEU A 228 9.72 -4.58 22.41
CA LEU A 228 10.42 -5.82 22.08
C LEU A 228 11.68 -5.58 21.24
N CYS A 229 11.61 -4.67 20.26
CA CYS A 229 12.76 -4.30 19.45
C CYS A 229 13.85 -3.64 20.27
N THR A 230 13.49 -2.66 21.11
CA THR A 230 14.43 -1.94 21.99
C THR A 230 15.13 -2.88 22.95
N ASP A 231 14.40 -3.75 23.64
CA ASP A 231 14.92 -4.68 24.65
C ASP A 231 15.89 -5.71 24.06
N ASN A 232 15.77 -6.02 22.75
CA ASN A 232 16.57 -7.04 22.08
C ASN A 232 17.58 -6.48 21.07
N GLY A 233 17.69 -5.16 20.95
CA GLY A 233 18.58 -4.50 19.97
C GLY A 233 18.25 -4.89 18.54
N ILE A 234 16.95 -5.01 18.22
CA ILE A 234 16.37 -5.29 16.91
C ILE A 234 15.89 -3.97 16.33
N LEU A 235 16.06 -3.73 15.02
CA LEU A 235 15.51 -2.54 14.39
C LEU A 235 14.04 -2.76 13.99
N LEU A 236 13.18 -1.81 14.34
CA LEU A 236 11.80 -1.79 13.88
C LEU A 236 11.71 -1.05 12.54
N ILE A 237 11.17 -1.72 11.51
CA ILE A 237 10.94 -1.15 10.19
C ILE A 237 9.42 -1.00 10.00
N PHE A 238 8.94 0.23 9.86
CA PHE A 238 7.59 0.49 9.40
C PHE A 238 7.56 0.53 7.87
N ASP A 239 6.82 -0.40 7.28
CA ASP A 239 6.47 -0.30 5.87
C ASP A 239 5.25 0.62 5.72
N GLU A 240 5.55 1.89 5.52
CA GLU A 240 4.56 2.93 5.24
C GLU A 240 4.41 3.21 3.73
N VAL A 241 4.70 2.24 2.89
CA VAL A 241 4.48 2.36 1.44
C VAL A 241 3.01 2.67 1.13
N MET A 242 2.07 2.16 1.92
CA MET A 242 0.64 2.42 1.77
C MET A 242 0.14 3.57 2.66
N THR A 243 0.60 3.63 3.89
CA THR A 243 0.08 4.52 4.93
C THR A 243 0.79 5.87 5.03
N GLY A 244 2.04 5.94 4.60
CA GLY A 244 2.84 7.17 4.63
C GLY A 244 2.23 8.29 3.80
N PHE A 245 2.14 9.48 4.37
CA PHE A 245 1.50 10.66 3.79
C PHE A 245 0.02 10.48 3.42
N ARG A 246 -0.59 9.35 3.81
CA ARG A 246 -2.00 9.03 3.57
C ARG A 246 -2.86 9.10 4.82
N LEU A 247 -2.44 8.49 5.92
CA LEU A 247 -3.24 8.45 7.16
C LEU A 247 -3.05 9.71 8.01
N ALA A 248 -1.89 10.30 7.94
CA ALA A 248 -1.55 11.60 8.51
C ALA A 248 -0.43 12.22 7.69
N ARG A 249 -0.09 13.47 7.97
CA ARG A 249 1.02 14.20 7.33
C ARG A 249 2.36 13.47 7.47
N GLY A 250 2.65 13.00 8.67
CA GLY A 250 3.85 12.22 9.01
C GLY A 250 3.62 10.71 9.07
N GLY A 251 2.51 10.23 8.44
CA GLY A 251 2.17 8.80 8.40
C GLY A 251 1.70 8.25 9.74
N VAL A 252 1.90 6.95 9.93
CA VAL A 252 1.47 6.23 11.13
C VAL A 252 2.27 6.66 12.36
N GLN A 253 3.53 7.06 12.20
CA GLN A 253 4.35 7.57 13.31
C GLN A 253 3.69 8.78 13.97
N GLU A 254 3.15 9.71 13.18
CA GLU A 254 2.39 10.86 13.70
C GLU A 254 1.03 10.42 14.27
N LEU A 255 0.29 9.58 13.52
CA LEU A 255 -1.07 9.17 13.88
C LEU A 255 -1.15 8.47 15.25
N PHE A 256 -0.20 7.58 15.55
CA PHE A 256 -0.18 6.80 16.80
C PHE A 256 0.85 7.32 17.82
N ASN A 257 1.62 8.35 17.47
CA ASN A 257 2.72 8.87 18.29
C ASN A 257 3.74 7.77 18.65
N ILE A 258 4.11 6.95 17.67
CA ILE A 258 5.05 5.83 17.80
C ILE A 258 6.14 5.99 16.75
N THR A 259 7.39 5.71 17.09
CA THR A 259 8.52 5.85 16.17
C THR A 259 9.14 4.50 15.84
N ALA A 260 9.41 4.28 14.55
CA ALA A 260 10.23 3.18 14.06
C ALA A 260 11.69 3.62 13.87
N ASP A 261 12.61 2.65 13.78
CA ASP A 261 14.01 2.92 13.47
C ASP A 261 14.24 3.24 12.00
N ILE A 262 13.52 2.55 11.11
CA ILE A 262 13.53 2.77 9.66
C ILE A 262 12.09 2.84 9.15
N VAL A 263 11.82 3.75 8.23
CA VAL A 263 10.51 3.88 7.57
C VAL A 263 10.68 3.74 6.07
N CYS A 264 9.82 2.93 5.44
CA CYS A 264 9.76 2.76 3.99
C CYS A 264 8.56 3.50 3.41
N PHE A 265 8.76 4.19 2.29
CA PHE A 265 7.72 4.95 1.59
C PHE A 265 7.60 4.51 0.13
N GLY A 266 6.44 4.77 -0.45
CA GLY A 266 6.13 4.60 -1.84
C GLY A 266 4.80 5.29 -2.17
N LYS A 267 4.18 4.91 -3.26
CA LYS A 267 2.82 5.36 -3.63
C LYS A 267 2.65 6.89 -3.56
N VAL A 268 2.08 7.45 -2.47
CA VAL A 268 1.77 8.89 -2.33
C VAL A 268 3.01 9.76 -2.56
N ILE A 269 4.18 9.38 -2.02
CA ILE A 269 5.43 10.15 -2.16
C ILE A 269 5.84 10.34 -3.62
N GLY A 270 5.37 9.50 -4.53
CA GLY A 270 5.67 9.58 -5.96
C GLY A 270 4.66 10.39 -6.77
N GLY A 271 3.56 10.85 -6.18
CA GLY A 271 2.52 11.59 -6.91
C GLY A 271 1.94 10.83 -8.10
N GLY A 272 2.02 9.48 -8.11
CA GLY A 272 1.58 8.61 -9.21
C GLY A 272 2.70 8.13 -10.13
N LEU A 273 3.92 8.62 -9.98
CA LEU A 273 5.10 8.14 -10.71
C LEU A 273 5.88 7.10 -9.87
N PRO A 274 6.71 6.26 -10.52
CA PRO A 274 7.51 5.23 -9.85
C PRO A 274 8.52 5.85 -8.88
N VAL A 275 8.23 5.77 -7.59
CA VAL A 275 9.09 6.21 -6.47
C VAL A 275 8.90 5.26 -5.30
N GLY A 276 10.00 4.96 -4.64
CA GLY A 276 10.06 4.49 -3.28
C GLY A 276 11.12 5.28 -2.53
N ALA A 277 11.12 5.18 -1.22
CA ALA A 277 12.16 5.75 -0.38
C ALA A 277 12.25 4.99 0.93
N PHE A 278 13.40 5.06 1.58
CA PHE A 278 13.56 4.61 2.96
C PHE A 278 14.35 5.66 3.75
N ALA A 279 14.00 5.80 5.00
CA ALA A 279 14.48 6.90 5.84
C ALA A 279 14.68 6.42 7.28
N ALA A 280 15.61 7.05 7.98
CA ALA A 280 15.90 6.77 9.38
C ALA A 280 16.69 7.94 10.01
N ARG A 281 17.02 7.80 11.30
CA ARG A 281 18.00 8.66 11.96
C ARG A 281 19.34 8.61 11.25
N ALA A 282 20.12 9.68 11.35
CA ALA A 282 21.42 9.82 10.66
C ALA A 282 22.40 8.70 10.97
N GLU A 283 22.43 8.20 12.20
CA GLU A 283 23.33 7.12 12.62
C GLU A 283 23.12 5.82 11.82
N ILE A 284 21.86 5.50 11.50
CA ILE A 284 21.50 4.32 10.69
C ILE A 284 21.76 4.62 9.21
N MET A 285 21.26 5.76 8.70
CA MET A 285 21.39 6.11 7.28
C MET A 285 22.85 6.33 6.85
N ASN A 286 23.73 6.75 7.74
CA ASN A 286 25.15 6.90 7.44
C ASN A 286 25.88 5.54 7.23
N TYR A 287 25.22 4.42 7.52
CA TYR A 287 25.73 3.09 7.18
C TYR A 287 25.59 2.76 5.68
N LEU A 288 24.86 3.58 4.92
CA LEU A 288 24.78 3.44 3.46
C LEU A 288 26.00 4.05 2.75
N ALA A 289 26.42 3.40 1.67
CA ALA A 289 27.39 3.97 0.75
C ALA A 289 26.88 5.32 0.18
N PRO A 290 27.77 6.32 -0.01
CA PRO A 290 29.22 6.29 0.09
C PRO A 290 29.78 6.51 1.51
N LEU A 291 28.93 6.79 2.53
CA LEU A 291 29.39 7.04 3.90
C LEU A 291 29.73 5.74 4.64
N GLY A 292 28.93 4.70 4.43
CA GLY A 292 29.08 3.41 5.10
C GLY A 292 29.24 2.24 4.13
N PRO A 293 29.32 1.00 4.66
CA PRO A 293 29.64 -0.17 3.85
C PRO A 293 28.46 -0.78 3.10
N VAL A 294 27.21 -0.41 3.45
CA VAL A 294 26.01 -1.03 2.86
C VAL A 294 25.73 -0.41 1.50
N TYR A 295 25.76 -1.23 0.45
CA TYR A 295 25.57 -0.77 -0.92
C TYR A 295 24.09 -0.71 -1.32
N GLN A 296 23.68 0.40 -1.93
CA GLN A 296 22.42 0.60 -2.63
C GLN A 296 22.66 1.59 -3.77
N ALA A 297 22.13 1.31 -4.96
CA ALA A 297 22.21 2.17 -6.13
C ALA A 297 21.00 1.94 -7.04
N GLY A 298 20.68 2.94 -7.88
CA GLY A 298 19.65 2.85 -8.90
C GLY A 298 19.83 3.95 -9.94
N THR A 299 19.88 3.59 -11.22
CA THR A 299 20.07 4.52 -12.34
C THR A 299 19.00 5.62 -12.37
N LEU A 300 17.75 5.27 -12.03
CA LEU A 300 16.60 6.18 -12.04
C LEU A 300 16.18 6.65 -10.66
N SER A 301 16.92 6.28 -9.60
CA SER A 301 16.68 6.80 -8.25
C SER A 301 16.86 8.31 -8.24
N GLY A 302 15.87 9.05 -7.75
CA GLY A 302 15.88 10.52 -7.82
C GLY A 302 15.53 11.07 -9.21
N ASN A 303 14.86 10.30 -10.08
CA ASN A 303 14.44 10.73 -11.40
C ASN A 303 13.71 12.09 -11.33
N PRO A 304 14.10 13.09 -12.16
CA PRO A 304 13.59 14.45 -12.06
C PRO A 304 12.07 14.58 -12.23
N LEU A 305 11.44 13.74 -13.06
CA LEU A 305 9.99 13.76 -13.25
C LEU A 305 9.28 13.21 -12.00
N ALA A 306 9.78 12.13 -11.47
CA ALA A 306 9.24 11.50 -10.27
C ALA A 306 9.44 12.39 -9.04
N MET A 307 10.59 13.07 -8.91
CA MET A 307 10.83 14.05 -7.84
C MET A 307 9.93 15.27 -7.96
N ALA A 308 9.68 15.78 -9.18
CA ALA A 308 8.77 16.90 -9.40
C ALA A 308 7.31 16.52 -9.03
N ALA A 309 6.85 15.36 -9.46
CA ALA A 309 5.52 14.85 -9.11
C ALA A 309 5.36 14.66 -7.59
N GLY A 310 6.32 14.01 -6.96
CA GLY A 310 6.32 13.78 -5.51
C GLY A 310 6.39 15.08 -4.71
N LEU A 311 7.24 16.02 -5.09
CA LEU A 311 7.34 17.32 -4.43
C LEU A 311 6.01 18.08 -4.50
N ALA A 312 5.39 18.15 -5.69
CA ALA A 312 4.10 18.81 -5.86
C ALA A 312 2.98 18.14 -5.03
N MET A 313 3.00 16.81 -4.96
CA MET A 313 2.07 16.04 -4.10
C MET A 313 2.27 16.37 -2.62
N LEU A 314 3.49 16.24 -2.11
CA LEU A 314 3.78 16.47 -0.69
C LEU A 314 3.55 17.92 -0.28
N GLN A 315 3.90 18.90 -1.13
CA GLN A 315 3.60 20.31 -0.89
C GLN A 315 2.10 20.57 -0.80
N SER A 316 1.29 19.94 -1.67
CA SER A 316 -0.17 20.06 -1.62
C SER A 316 -0.73 19.53 -0.32
N LEU A 317 -0.24 18.38 0.16
CA LEU A 317 -0.66 17.79 1.44
C LEU A 317 -0.19 18.60 2.65
N ASP A 318 1.01 19.18 2.61
CA ASP A 318 1.53 20.01 3.71
C ASP A 318 0.83 21.36 3.81
N ASN A 319 0.44 21.93 2.67
CA ASN A 319 -0.29 23.21 2.60
C ASN A 319 -1.77 23.07 3.02
N ASP A 320 -2.37 21.92 2.83
CA ASP A 320 -3.78 21.65 3.22
C ASP A 320 -3.87 20.48 4.19
N ARG A 321 -3.49 20.70 5.43
CA ARG A 321 -3.52 19.67 6.49
C ARG A 321 -4.92 19.20 6.86
N ALA A 322 -5.96 19.98 6.55
CA ALA A 322 -7.35 19.59 6.78
C ALA A 322 -7.81 18.44 5.89
N ILE A 323 -7.03 18.10 4.85
CA ILE A 323 -7.34 16.97 3.95
C ILE A 323 -7.49 15.65 4.71
N PHE A 324 -6.64 15.37 5.70
CA PHE A 324 -6.68 14.11 6.45
C PHE A 324 -7.99 13.95 7.21
N GLN A 325 -8.48 15.03 7.82
CA GLN A 325 -9.78 15.05 8.48
C GLN A 325 -10.93 14.86 7.47
N ARG A 326 -10.92 15.58 6.32
CA ARG A 326 -11.95 15.42 5.28
C ARG A 326 -12.01 13.99 4.74
N LEU A 327 -10.86 13.35 4.56
CA LEU A 327 -10.77 11.96 4.11
C LEU A 327 -11.34 10.99 5.15
N GLU A 328 -11.04 11.20 6.43
CA GLU A 328 -11.59 10.40 7.53
C GLU A 328 -13.10 10.56 7.63
N GLU A 329 -13.62 11.79 7.54
CA GLU A 329 -15.07 12.09 7.53
C GLU A 329 -15.78 11.39 6.36
N LYS A 330 -15.23 11.45 5.13
CA LYS A 330 -15.75 10.74 3.96
C LYS A 330 -15.74 9.23 4.15
N THR A 331 -14.67 8.70 4.73
CA THR A 331 -14.54 7.25 5.00
C THR A 331 -15.58 6.81 6.04
N ALA A 332 -15.73 7.55 7.13
CA ALA A 332 -16.73 7.26 8.16
C ALA A 332 -18.16 7.34 7.60
N TYR A 333 -18.45 8.34 6.77
CA TYR A 333 -19.74 8.48 6.09
C TYR A 333 -20.06 7.26 5.21
N LEU A 334 -19.10 6.84 4.39
CA LEU A 334 -19.25 5.66 3.53
C LEU A 334 -19.42 4.39 4.36
N ALA A 335 -18.59 4.20 5.39
CA ALA A 335 -18.66 3.04 6.28
C ALA A 335 -20.02 2.91 6.97
N ALA A 336 -20.55 4.02 7.50
CA ALA A 336 -21.87 4.05 8.14
C ALA A 336 -23.01 3.75 7.13
N GLY A 337 -22.90 4.27 5.90
CA GLY A 337 -23.85 3.97 4.83
C GLY A 337 -23.83 2.50 4.42
N ILE A 338 -22.63 1.91 4.25
CA ILE A 338 -22.44 0.48 3.94
C ILE A 338 -23.02 -0.38 5.07
N ASP A 339 -22.68 -0.09 6.33
CA ASP A 339 -23.17 -0.83 7.50
C ASP A 339 -24.72 -0.86 7.52
N LYS A 340 -25.35 0.31 7.32
CA LYS A 340 -26.80 0.44 7.31
C LYS A 340 -27.46 -0.43 6.24
N VAL A 341 -26.98 -0.39 4.98
CA VAL A 341 -27.63 -1.08 3.87
C VAL A 341 -27.37 -2.57 3.90
N LEU A 342 -26.18 -3.02 4.27
CA LEU A 342 -25.87 -4.45 4.37
C LEU A 342 -26.64 -5.11 5.52
N LYS A 343 -26.78 -4.44 6.68
CA LYS A 343 -27.64 -4.91 7.78
C LYS A 343 -29.11 -5.00 7.38
N ALA A 344 -29.62 -3.97 6.68
CA ALA A 344 -31.01 -3.96 6.19
C ALA A 344 -31.30 -5.11 5.20
N ASN A 345 -30.30 -5.57 4.47
CA ASN A 345 -30.40 -6.67 3.50
C ASN A 345 -29.98 -8.02 4.12
N ASN A 346 -29.79 -8.11 5.44
CA ASN A 346 -29.42 -9.32 6.17
C ASN A 346 -28.10 -9.99 5.67
N VAL A 347 -27.16 -9.19 5.18
CA VAL A 347 -25.83 -9.69 4.76
C VAL A 347 -24.96 -9.85 6.00
N THR A 348 -24.18 -10.93 6.03
CA THR A 348 -23.14 -11.14 7.05
C THR A 348 -21.85 -10.45 6.61
N PHE A 349 -21.36 -9.52 7.41
CA PHE A 349 -20.15 -8.75 7.09
C PHE A 349 -19.50 -8.13 8.33
N THR A 350 -18.24 -7.72 8.16
CA THR A 350 -17.53 -6.78 9.04
C THR A 350 -16.89 -5.67 8.20
N ILE A 351 -16.71 -4.49 8.79
CA ILE A 351 -16.03 -3.35 8.15
C ILE A 351 -14.85 -2.95 9.02
N ASN A 352 -13.69 -2.86 8.40
CA ASN A 352 -12.52 -2.22 8.99
C ASN A 352 -12.25 -0.90 8.26
N SER A 353 -11.94 0.16 9.01
CA SER A 353 -11.55 1.45 8.42
C SER A 353 -10.59 2.21 9.34
N ILE A 354 -9.73 3.02 8.72
CA ILE A 354 -8.86 3.96 9.41
C ILE A 354 -8.42 5.07 8.42
N GLY A 355 -8.56 6.33 8.83
CA GLY A 355 -8.27 7.48 7.97
C GLY A 355 -8.99 7.38 6.62
N SER A 356 -8.24 7.28 5.53
CA SER A 356 -8.77 7.17 4.16
C SER A 356 -8.74 5.74 3.59
N MET A 357 -8.72 4.73 4.44
CA MET A 357 -8.67 3.32 4.07
C MET A 357 -9.87 2.57 4.67
N ILE A 358 -10.49 1.69 3.87
CA ILE A 358 -11.65 0.91 4.28
C ILE A 358 -11.66 -0.46 3.58
N SER A 359 -12.15 -1.49 4.25
CA SER A 359 -12.45 -2.80 3.66
C SER A 359 -13.76 -3.35 4.20
N VAL A 360 -14.48 -4.05 3.33
CA VAL A 360 -15.68 -4.82 3.65
C VAL A 360 -15.32 -6.30 3.55
N HIS A 361 -15.50 -7.01 4.64
CA HIS A 361 -15.24 -8.45 4.72
C HIS A 361 -16.57 -9.18 4.91
N PHE A 362 -16.85 -10.18 4.08
CA PHE A 362 -18.05 -11.01 4.20
C PHE A 362 -17.80 -12.15 5.20
N ASP A 363 -17.70 -11.79 6.47
CA ASP A 363 -17.50 -12.69 7.62
C ASP A 363 -18.26 -12.16 8.83
N ALA A 364 -18.73 -13.06 9.69
CA ALA A 364 -19.40 -12.73 10.94
C ALA A 364 -18.43 -12.33 12.07
N THR A 365 -17.16 -12.72 11.94
CA THR A 365 -16.11 -12.48 12.95
C THR A 365 -15.27 -11.26 12.61
N PRO A 366 -14.80 -10.51 13.62
CA PRO A 366 -13.87 -9.42 13.40
C PRO A 366 -12.61 -9.89 12.66
N VAL A 367 -12.21 -9.15 11.63
CA VAL A 367 -10.99 -9.43 10.86
C VAL A 367 -9.84 -8.63 11.46
N VAL A 368 -8.89 -9.34 12.09
CA VAL A 368 -7.80 -8.75 12.87
C VAL A 368 -6.42 -9.26 12.47
N ASP A 369 -6.35 -10.29 11.64
CA ASP A 369 -5.12 -10.92 11.16
C ASP A 369 -5.35 -11.63 9.82
N PHE A 370 -4.29 -12.23 9.28
CA PHE A 370 -4.35 -13.00 8.04
C PHE A 370 -5.31 -14.20 8.10
N LYS A 371 -5.35 -14.89 9.23
CA LYS A 371 -6.19 -16.09 9.40
C LYS A 371 -7.67 -15.71 9.34
N THR A 372 -8.06 -14.67 10.04
CA THR A 372 -9.43 -14.15 10.03
C THR A 372 -9.81 -13.54 8.68
N ALA A 373 -8.89 -12.84 8.01
CA ALA A 373 -9.12 -12.34 6.65
C ALA A 373 -9.37 -13.47 5.64
N ALA A 374 -8.68 -14.61 5.78
CA ALA A 374 -8.81 -15.75 4.88
C ALA A 374 -10.13 -16.55 5.04
N ASN A 375 -10.89 -16.32 6.12
CA ASN A 375 -12.18 -16.99 6.35
C ASN A 375 -13.34 -16.35 5.57
N GLY A 376 -13.16 -15.18 4.98
CA GLY A 376 -14.22 -14.44 4.29
C GLY A 376 -14.85 -15.20 3.13
N ASP A 377 -16.15 -14.99 2.90
CA ASP A 377 -16.90 -15.58 1.77
C ASP A 377 -16.50 -14.92 0.44
N ASN A 378 -15.59 -15.58 -0.26
CA ASN A 378 -15.10 -15.12 -1.57
C ASN A 378 -16.18 -15.20 -2.67
N GLU A 379 -17.19 -16.06 -2.57
CA GLU A 379 -18.25 -16.14 -3.59
C GLU A 379 -19.19 -14.94 -3.45
N THR A 380 -19.55 -14.55 -2.24
CA THR A 380 -20.28 -13.31 -1.98
C THR A 380 -19.46 -12.09 -2.43
N PHE A 381 -18.14 -12.08 -2.18
CA PHE A 381 -17.28 -11.01 -2.67
C PHE A 381 -17.26 -10.90 -4.20
N LYS A 382 -17.21 -12.02 -4.94
CA LYS A 382 -17.28 -12.02 -6.41
C LYS A 382 -18.57 -11.39 -6.92
N LYS A 383 -19.73 -11.77 -6.34
CA LYS A 383 -21.03 -11.18 -6.69
C LYS A 383 -21.03 -9.68 -6.40
N PHE A 384 -20.49 -9.26 -5.25
CA PHE A 384 -20.39 -7.88 -4.85
C PHE A 384 -19.49 -7.07 -5.82
N PHE A 385 -18.30 -7.57 -6.15
CA PHE A 385 -17.40 -6.95 -7.11
C PHE A 385 -18.07 -6.73 -8.48
N HIS A 386 -18.62 -7.79 -9.06
CA HIS A 386 -19.26 -7.70 -10.39
C HIS A 386 -20.52 -6.85 -10.38
N GLY A 387 -21.32 -6.93 -9.32
CA GLY A 387 -22.50 -6.08 -9.15
C GLY A 387 -22.12 -4.61 -9.11
N LEU A 388 -21.14 -4.23 -8.30
CA LEU A 388 -20.65 -2.84 -8.23
C LEU A 388 -20.03 -2.37 -9.55
N LEU A 389 -19.26 -3.24 -10.21
CA LEU A 389 -18.69 -2.91 -11.52
C LEU A 389 -19.79 -2.61 -12.56
N GLN A 390 -20.89 -3.36 -12.56
CA GLN A 390 -22.06 -3.09 -13.44
C GLN A 390 -22.77 -1.76 -13.10
N GLU A 391 -22.77 -1.36 -11.84
CA GLU A 391 -23.31 -0.08 -11.38
C GLU A 391 -22.34 1.11 -11.58
N GLY A 392 -21.14 0.89 -12.13
CA GLY A 392 -20.18 1.97 -12.39
C GLY A 392 -19.25 2.29 -11.20
N ILE A 393 -19.00 1.33 -10.34
CA ILE A 393 -18.10 1.45 -9.21
C ILE A 393 -16.99 0.42 -9.35
N TYR A 394 -15.73 0.87 -9.27
CA TYR A 394 -14.57 0.02 -9.40
C TYR A 394 -13.84 -0.11 -8.07
N ILE A 395 -13.96 -1.29 -7.47
CA ILE A 395 -13.22 -1.71 -6.28
C ILE A 395 -12.11 -2.68 -6.68
N ALA A 396 -11.22 -3.03 -5.76
CA ALA A 396 -10.15 -3.99 -6.05
C ALA A 396 -10.70 -5.38 -6.38
N PRO A 397 -10.16 -6.08 -7.40
CA PRO A 397 -10.60 -7.40 -7.81
C PRO A 397 -10.07 -8.52 -6.89
N SER A 398 -10.06 -8.28 -5.60
CA SER A 398 -9.68 -9.24 -4.55
C SER A 398 -10.26 -8.81 -3.20
N ALA A 399 -10.82 -9.75 -2.44
CA ALA A 399 -11.35 -9.53 -1.10
C ALA A 399 -10.27 -9.12 -0.07
N TYR A 400 -8.99 -9.31 -0.41
CA TYR A 400 -7.85 -9.01 0.44
C TYR A 400 -7.25 -7.62 0.20
N GLU A 401 -7.89 -6.80 -0.62
CA GLU A 401 -7.39 -5.48 -0.95
C GLU A 401 -8.20 -4.39 -0.25
N THR A 402 -7.49 -3.34 0.16
CA THR A 402 -8.08 -2.14 0.75
C THR A 402 -8.68 -1.24 -0.33
N TRP A 403 -9.80 -0.59 -0.04
CA TRP A 403 -10.31 0.54 -0.80
C TRP A 403 -9.71 1.83 -0.27
N PHE A 404 -9.46 2.76 -1.17
CA PHE A 404 -8.86 4.05 -0.86
C PHE A 404 -9.83 5.18 -1.14
N ILE A 405 -10.04 6.04 -0.16
CA ILE A 405 -10.81 7.26 -0.31
C ILE A 405 -9.87 8.36 -0.80
N THR A 406 -10.30 9.08 -1.83
CA THR A 406 -9.60 10.27 -2.36
C THR A 406 -10.37 11.54 -2.02
N ASP A 407 -9.67 12.65 -1.90
CA ASP A 407 -10.30 13.95 -1.62
C ASP A 407 -11.20 14.43 -2.76
N ALA A 408 -10.99 13.91 -3.96
CA ALA A 408 -11.84 14.20 -5.14
C ALA A 408 -13.24 13.55 -5.11
N LEU A 409 -13.49 12.56 -4.24
CA LEU A 409 -14.84 12.00 -4.06
C LEU A 409 -15.76 13.04 -3.44
N THR A 410 -16.93 13.22 -4.03
CA THR A 410 -18.01 14.04 -3.47
C THR A 410 -18.94 13.20 -2.59
N TYR A 411 -19.76 13.84 -1.75
CA TYR A 411 -20.80 13.12 -1.00
C TYR A 411 -21.84 12.50 -1.91
N GLU A 412 -22.12 13.10 -3.08
CA GLU A 412 -23.00 12.52 -4.11
C GLU A 412 -22.44 11.20 -4.67
N ASP A 413 -21.11 11.10 -4.84
CA ASP A 413 -20.43 9.86 -5.24
C ASP A 413 -20.54 8.79 -4.15
N LEU A 414 -20.37 9.17 -2.89
CA LEU A 414 -20.52 8.28 -1.73
C LEU A 414 -21.98 7.78 -1.63
N ASP A 415 -22.95 8.67 -1.76
CA ASP A 415 -24.37 8.31 -1.76
C ASP A 415 -24.74 7.39 -2.93
N PHE A 416 -24.17 7.66 -4.11
CA PHE A 416 -24.34 6.78 -5.27
C PHE A 416 -23.79 5.39 -4.98
N THR A 417 -22.61 5.31 -4.37
CA THR A 417 -21.96 4.05 -3.98
C THR A 417 -22.82 3.29 -2.96
N ILE A 418 -23.34 3.97 -1.94
CA ILE A 418 -24.21 3.35 -0.92
C ILE A 418 -25.49 2.78 -1.58
N ARG A 419 -26.12 3.53 -2.49
CA ARG A 419 -27.30 3.03 -3.22
C ARG A 419 -26.99 1.84 -4.10
N ALA A 420 -25.83 1.83 -4.76
CA ALA A 420 -25.40 0.70 -5.56
C ALA A 420 -25.16 -0.54 -4.70
N ILE A 421 -24.52 -0.39 -3.53
CA ILE A 421 -24.31 -1.47 -2.56
C ILE A 421 -25.67 -2.02 -2.07
N ASP A 422 -26.64 -1.15 -1.74
CA ASP A 422 -27.99 -1.57 -1.37
C ASP A 422 -28.66 -2.40 -2.45
N LYS A 423 -28.53 -1.97 -3.71
CA LYS A 423 -29.11 -2.70 -4.86
C LYS A 423 -28.45 -4.06 -5.07
N VAL A 424 -27.11 -4.10 -5.03
CA VAL A 424 -26.32 -5.30 -5.30
C VAL A 424 -26.50 -6.33 -4.17
N SER A 425 -26.47 -5.89 -2.93
CA SER A 425 -26.58 -6.81 -1.77
C SER A 425 -27.94 -7.51 -1.64
N LYS A 426 -29.00 -7.01 -2.30
CA LYS A 426 -30.29 -7.70 -2.41
C LYS A 426 -30.26 -8.95 -3.31
N THR A 427 -29.15 -9.17 -4.02
CA THR A 427 -28.99 -10.31 -4.93
C THR A 427 -28.14 -11.44 -4.36
N PHE A 428 -27.72 -11.35 -3.12
CA PHE A 428 -26.84 -12.34 -2.45
C PHE A 428 -27.59 -13.58 -2.00
#